data_cba7bef7f4da9e2cd55185355daf3ad8
#
_entry.id   cba7bef7f4da9e2cd55185355daf3ad8
#
_cell.length_a   1.000
_cell.length_b   1.000
_cell.length_c   1.000
_cell.angle_alpha   90.00
_cell.angle_beta   90.00
_cell.angle_gamma   90.00
#
_symmetry.space_group_name_H-M   'P 1'
#
loop_
_entity.id
_entity.type
_entity.pdbx_description
1 polymer ?
#
loop_
_entity_poly.entity_id
_entity_poly.type
_entity_poly.pdbx_seq_one_letter_code
_entity_poly.pdbx_strand_id
1 'polypeptide(L)'
;MIIKTTEKDSKYSNIEKKTVQEILSEINLEDSTIADSVQKCLPQINNLISKAVDLVSSKGRIFYIGSGTSGRLGIVDASECLPTFGIGDKIIGIIAGGDKAIRISQEFAEDSTSTAWSDLAKHNVNKNDLVIGISASGSTPYVVGGLEMSKKNKITTGCITCNLQTKIAKNSDFPIEVIVGPEYVTGSSRMKAGTAQKMILNMISTTVMIKLGRIHDNKMIDMKLSNNKLYDRAIRILKTILDTDTETAKKLIKKYKNIRTAVENFKKNK
;
A
#
# COMPACT_ATOMS: atom_id res chain seq x y z
N MET A 1 18.57 19.16 -18.93
CA MET A 1 18.12 18.22 -17.87
C MET A 1 16.61 18.38 -17.73
N ILE A 2 15.81 17.33 -17.91
CA ILE A 2 14.33 17.44 -17.76
C ILE A 2 14.04 17.56 -16.25
N ILE A 3 13.44 18.68 -15.83
CA ILE A 3 13.03 18.87 -14.44
C ILE A 3 11.92 17.85 -14.11
N LYS A 4 12.12 17.08 -13.05
CA LYS A 4 11.11 16.12 -12.56
C LYS A 4 9.83 16.88 -12.19
N THR A 5 8.68 16.29 -12.49
CA THR A 5 7.37 16.92 -12.24
C THR A 5 7.16 17.28 -10.77
N THR A 6 7.64 16.43 -9.86
CA THR A 6 7.59 16.65 -8.40
C THR A 6 8.48 17.78 -7.89
N GLU A 7 9.47 18.21 -8.70
CA GLU A 7 10.42 19.29 -8.35
C GLU A 7 10.10 20.60 -9.10
N LYS A 8 9.04 20.62 -9.90
CA LYS A 8 8.58 21.86 -10.55
C LYS A 8 8.02 22.81 -9.51
N ASP A 9 8.16 24.10 -9.80
CA ASP A 9 7.58 25.14 -8.97
C ASP A 9 6.07 24.97 -8.84
N SER A 10 5.56 25.29 -7.67
CA SER A 10 4.14 25.36 -7.39
C SER A 10 3.43 26.31 -8.37
N LYS A 11 2.16 26.04 -8.64
CA LYS A 11 1.29 26.95 -9.41
C LYS A 11 0.88 28.19 -8.59
N TYR A 12 1.15 28.15 -7.28
CA TYR A 12 0.74 29.17 -6.32
C TYR A 12 1.94 29.94 -5.81
N SER A 13 1.77 31.25 -5.65
CA SER A 13 2.81 32.15 -5.12
C SER A 13 2.33 32.89 -3.88
N ASN A 14 3.27 33.41 -3.09
CA ASN A 14 3.00 34.16 -1.86
C ASN A 14 2.03 33.43 -0.90
N ILE A 15 2.14 32.11 -0.82
CA ILE A 15 1.24 31.26 -0.03
C ILE A 15 1.29 31.60 1.46
N GLU A 16 2.42 32.12 1.96
CA GLU A 16 2.57 32.55 3.35
C GLU A 16 1.76 33.81 3.71
N LYS A 17 1.27 34.55 2.70
CA LYS A 17 0.43 35.75 2.89
C LYS A 17 -1.06 35.47 2.76
N LYS A 18 -1.42 34.26 2.36
CA LYS A 18 -2.81 33.87 2.13
C LYS A 18 -3.53 33.60 3.44
N THR A 19 -4.83 33.83 3.42
CA THR A 19 -5.70 33.43 4.53
C THR A 19 -5.77 31.89 4.62
N VAL A 20 -6.13 31.38 5.80
CA VAL A 20 -6.38 29.93 6.01
C VAL A 20 -7.40 29.41 5.02
N GLN A 21 -8.47 30.15 4.75
CA GLN A 21 -9.52 29.76 3.81
C GLN A 21 -8.99 29.56 2.38
N GLU A 22 -8.17 30.50 1.89
CA GLU A 22 -7.55 30.41 0.56
C GLU A 22 -6.63 29.20 0.47
N ILE A 23 -5.74 29.00 1.47
CA ILE A 23 -4.81 27.85 1.52
C ILE A 23 -5.58 26.53 1.47
N LEU A 24 -6.60 26.37 2.31
CA LEU A 24 -7.41 25.14 2.34
C LEU A 24 -8.13 24.87 1.01
N SER A 25 -8.69 25.91 0.40
CA SER A 25 -9.38 25.79 -0.89
C SER A 25 -8.43 25.38 -2.02
N GLU A 26 -7.24 25.97 -2.06
CA GLU A 26 -6.23 25.68 -3.07
C GLU A 26 -5.63 24.27 -2.90
N ILE A 27 -5.32 23.83 -1.67
CA ILE A 27 -4.86 22.46 -1.39
C ILE A 27 -5.94 21.47 -1.82
N ASN A 28 -7.20 21.70 -1.45
CA ASN A 28 -8.29 20.80 -1.81
C ASN A 28 -8.50 20.72 -3.34
N LEU A 29 -8.34 21.86 -4.05
CA LEU A 29 -8.41 21.89 -5.51
C LEU A 29 -7.29 21.06 -6.14
N GLU A 30 -6.05 21.17 -5.68
CA GLU A 30 -4.95 20.35 -6.17
C GLU A 30 -5.17 18.85 -5.83
N ASP A 31 -5.65 18.54 -4.64
CA ASP A 31 -5.92 17.14 -4.23
C ASP A 31 -7.05 16.51 -5.05
N SER A 32 -8.05 17.29 -5.49
CA SER A 32 -9.14 16.79 -6.33
C SER A 32 -8.69 16.17 -7.66
N THR A 33 -7.50 16.54 -8.14
CA THR A 33 -6.94 16.03 -9.41
C THR A 33 -6.25 14.66 -9.29
N ILE A 34 -6.03 14.17 -8.06
CA ILE A 34 -5.21 12.98 -7.82
C ILE A 34 -5.91 11.72 -8.31
N ALA A 35 -7.21 11.59 -8.08
CA ALA A 35 -7.97 10.42 -8.52
C ALA A 35 -7.90 10.24 -10.05
N ASP A 36 -8.00 11.32 -10.82
CA ASP A 36 -7.87 11.30 -12.28
C ASP A 36 -6.45 10.88 -12.71
N SER A 37 -5.43 11.33 -11.97
CA SER A 37 -4.04 10.92 -12.23
C SER A 37 -3.86 9.42 -11.99
N VAL A 38 -4.42 8.88 -10.93
CA VAL A 38 -4.41 7.43 -10.63
C VAL A 38 -5.22 6.65 -11.65
N GLN A 39 -6.38 7.17 -12.10
CA GLN A 39 -7.20 6.54 -13.12
C GLN A 39 -6.44 6.31 -14.43
N LYS A 40 -5.61 7.25 -14.85
CA LYS A 40 -4.76 7.11 -16.05
C LYS A 40 -3.73 5.98 -15.92
N CYS A 41 -3.39 5.57 -14.71
CA CYS A 41 -2.43 4.49 -14.43
C CYS A 41 -3.11 3.13 -14.21
N LEU A 42 -4.44 3.01 -14.28
CA LEU A 42 -5.13 1.73 -14.06
C LEU A 42 -4.58 0.57 -14.90
N PRO A 43 -4.19 0.72 -16.17
CA PRO A 43 -3.56 -0.39 -16.93
C PRO A 43 -2.25 -0.87 -16.30
N GLN A 44 -1.37 0.04 -15.85
CA GLN A 44 -0.12 -0.30 -15.16
C GLN A 44 -0.39 -0.97 -13.80
N ILE A 45 -1.35 -0.43 -13.04
CA ILE A 45 -1.78 -0.96 -11.75
C ILE A 45 -2.34 -2.38 -11.93
N ASN A 46 -3.20 -2.60 -12.94
CA ASN A 46 -3.76 -3.92 -13.25
C ASN A 46 -2.65 -4.95 -13.54
N ASN A 47 -1.65 -4.60 -14.35
CA ASN A 47 -0.56 -5.50 -14.70
C ASN A 47 0.24 -5.92 -13.46
N LEU A 48 0.59 -4.96 -12.58
CA LEU A 48 1.29 -5.24 -11.33
C LEU A 48 0.44 -6.12 -10.40
N ILE A 49 -0.84 -5.78 -10.21
CA ILE A 49 -1.74 -6.52 -9.31
C ILE A 49 -1.99 -7.93 -9.81
N SER A 50 -2.20 -8.13 -11.11
CA SER A 50 -2.38 -9.47 -11.69
C SER A 50 -1.18 -10.36 -11.38
N LYS A 51 0.04 -9.84 -11.59
CA LYS A 51 1.27 -10.57 -11.22
C LYS A 51 1.38 -10.82 -9.71
N ALA A 52 1.01 -9.81 -8.90
CA ALA A 52 1.01 -9.96 -7.44
C ALA A 52 0.06 -11.06 -6.96
N VAL A 53 -1.15 -11.14 -7.54
CA VAL A 53 -2.12 -12.21 -7.23
C VAL A 53 -1.55 -13.58 -7.55
N ASP A 54 -0.93 -13.77 -8.73
CA ASP A 54 -0.33 -15.05 -9.12
C ASP A 54 0.75 -15.51 -8.14
N LEU A 55 1.67 -14.59 -7.79
CA LEU A 55 2.76 -14.89 -6.88
C LEU A 55 2.27 -15.21 -5.46
N VAL A 56 1.36 -14.39 -4.91
CA VAL A 56 0.87 -14.59 -3.54
C VAL A 56 -0.02 -15.82 -3.44
N SER A 57 -0.80 -16.16 -4.47
CA SER A 57 -1.56 -17.43 -4.56
C SER A 57 -0.63 -18.64 -4.57
N SER A 58 0.56 -18.51 -5.15
CA SER A 58 1.62 -19.53 -5.18
C SER A 58 2.55 -19.50 -3.95
N LYS A 59 2.07 -18.97 -2.81
CA LYS A 59 2.77 -18.84 -1.52
C LYS A 59 3.85 -17.73 -1.46
N GLY A 60 4.04 -16.92 -2.47
CA GLY A 60 4.90 -15.74 -2.44
C GLY A 60 4.36 -14.64 -1.52
N ARG A 61 5.15 -13.57 -1.39
CA ARG A 61 4.86 -12.39 -0.56
C ARG A 61 5.11 -11.12 -1.37
N ILE A 62 4.57 -10.02 -0.90
CA ILE A 62 4.83 -8.67 -1.42
C ILE A 62 5.68 -7.93 -0.39
N PHE A 63 6.76 -7.32 -0.84
CA PHE A 63 7.60 -6.43 -0.05
C PHE A 63 7.48 -5.00 -0.58
N TYR A 64 7.04 -4.08 0.24
CA TYR A 64 7.13 -2.66 -0.03
C TYR A 64 8.46 -2.14 0.52
N ILE A 65 9.26 -1.48 -0.31
CA ILE A 65 10.47 -0.79 0.11
C ILE A 65 10.37 0.70 -0.23
N GLY A 66 10.71 1.57 0.71
CA GLY A 66 10.61 3.01 0.53
C GLY A 66 11.37 3.79 1.58
N SER A 67 11.46 5.10 1.41
CA SER A 67 12.06 6.04 2.35
C SER A 67 11.06 7.14 2.71
N GLY A 68 11.24 7.78 3.86
CA GLY A 68 10.43 8.91 4.30
C GLY A 68 8.91 8.63 4.23
N THR A 69 8.17 9.53 3.60
CA THR A 69 6.71 9.38 3.44
C THR A 69 6.33 8.11 2.66
N SER A 70 7.05 7.80 1.58
CA SER A 70 6.78 6.61 0.76
C SER A 70 6.95 5.32 1.55
N GLY A 71 8.02 5.23 2.36
CA GLY A 71 8.24 4.08 3.25
C GLY A 71 7.18 3.96 4.34
N ARG A 72 6.77 5.09 4.95
CA ARG A 72 5.69 5.10 5.95
C ARG A 72 4.36 4.63 5.38
N LEU A 73 4.01 5.04 4.16
CA LEU A 73 2.80 4.58 3.49
C LEU A 73 2.82 3.08 3.21
N GLY A 74 3.96 2.52 2.81
CA GLY A 74 4.14 1.07 2.66
C GLY A 74 3.94 0.32 3.99
N ILE A 75 4.49 0.85 5.10
CA ILE A 75 4.27 0.28 6.46
C ILE A 75 2.79 0.35 6.84
N VAL A 76 2.14 1.50 6.65
CA VAL A 76 0.71 1.67 6.99
C VAL A 76 -0.15 0.67 6.24
N ASP A 77 0.00 0.56 4.91
CA ASP A 77 -0.81 -0.37 4.10
C ASP A 77 -0.58 -1.83 4.50
N ALA A 78 0.67 -2.23 4.69
CA ALA A 78 1.02 -3.59 5.10
C ALA A 78 0.46 -3.94 6.49
N SER A 79 0.52 -3.01 7.44
CA SER A 79 0.06 -3.23 8.82
C SER A 79 -1.44 -3.45 8.94
N GLU A 80 -2.24 -2.89 8.02
CA GLU A 80 -3.70 -3.01 8.00
C GLU A 80 -4.19 -4.35 7.43
N CYS A 81 -3.32 -5.15 6.80
CA CYS A 81 -3.71 -6.44 6.23
C CYS A 81 -4.11 -7.46 7.31
N LEU A 82 -3.40 -7.50 8.43
CA LEU A 82 -3.71 -8.44 9.53
C LEU A 82 -5.07 -8.17 10.19
N PRO A 83 -5.39 -6.95 10.65
CA PRO A 83 -6.68 -6.67 11.27
C PRO A 83 -7.87 -6.81 10.30
N THR A 84 -7.66 -6.50 9.00
CA THR A 84 -8.73 -6.47 7.99
C THR A 84 -9.00 -7.85 7.37
N PHE A 85 -7.93 -8.56 7.00
CA PHE A 85 -8.01 -9.79 6.20
C PHE A 85 -7.52 -11.04 6.95
N GLY A 86 -7.06 -10.89 8.19
CA GLY A 86 -6.56 -12.00 9.01
C GLY A 86 -5.18 -12.54 8.56
N ILE A 87 -4.49 -11.86 7.65
CA ILE A 87 -3.18 -12.24 7.15
C ILE A 87 -2.21 -11.08 7.33
N GLY A 88 -1.11 -11.29 8.04
CA GLY A 88 -0.08 -10.28 8.29
C GLY A 88 1.30 -10.62 7.72
N ASP A 89 1.44 -11.76 7.08
CA ASP A 89 2.73 -12.27 6.57
C ASP A 89 2.85 -12.22 5.04
N LYS A 90 1.81 -11.78 4.34
CA LYS A 90 1.77 -11.74 2.87
C LYS A 90 2.20 -10.41 2.28
N ILE A 91 2.03 -9.32 3.01
CA ILE A 91 2.47 -7.98 2.59
C ILE A 91 3.32 -7.41 3.73
N ILE A 92 4.55 -7.05 3.42
CA ILE A 92 5.56 -6.61 4.38
C ILE A 92 6.08 -5.25 3.95
N GLY A 93 5.98 -4.25 4.81
CA GLY A 93 6.55 -2.92 4.59
C GLY A 93 7.94 -2.81 5.21
N ILE A 94 8.88 -2.26 4.46
CA ILE A 94 10.25 -1.99 4.91
C ILE A 94 10.59 -0.53 4.60
N ILE A 95 11.11 0.18 5.57
CA ILE A 95 11.47 1.60 5.45
C ILE A 95 12.96 1.82 5.68
N ALA A 96 13.58 2.65 4.86
CA ALA A 96 14.96 3.09 5.07
C ALA A 96 15.13 3.69 6.48
N GLY A 97 16.13 3.21 7.22
CA GLY A 97 16.35 3.59 8.63
C GLY A 97 15.59 2.77 9.66
N GLY A 98 14.82 1.75 9.21
CA GLY A 98 14.11 0.81 10.09
C GLY A 98 12.96 1.46 10.88
N ASP A 99 12.48 0.77 11.92
CA ASP A 99 11.28 1.18 12.69
C ASP A 99 11.36 2.59 13.29
N LYS A 100 12.56 3.08 13.61
CA LYS A 100 12.74 4.48 14.08
C LYS A 100 12.26 5.48 13.04
N ALA A 101 12.49 5.20 11.75
CA ALA A 101 12.11 6.08 10.65
C ALA A 101 10.60 6.22 10.46
N ILE A 102 9.80 5.33 11.04
CA ILE A 102 8.33 5.43 11.03
C ILE A 102 7.90 6.72 11.76
N ARG A 103 8.53 7.04 12.88
CA ARG A 103 8.15 8.17 13.75
C ARG A 103 9.06 9.39 13.61
N ILE A 104 10.36 9.17 13.42
CA ILE A 104 11.39 10.21 13.41
C ILE A 104 12.20 10.07 12.13
N SER A 105 12.34 11.16 11.35
CA SER A 105 13.17 11.15 10.13
C SER A 105 14.57 10.66 10.45
N GLN A 106 15.06 9.71 9.68
CA GLN A 106 16.44 9.21 9.76
C GLN A 106 17.22 9.83 8.59
N GLU A 107 17.97 10.88 8.89
CA GLU A 107 18.80 11.56 7.90
C GLU A 107 19.79 10.56 7.27
N PHE A 108 20.05 10.73 5.98
CA PHE A 108 20.95 9.89 5.17
C PHE A 108 20.58 8.41 5.03
N ALA A 109 19.52 7.91 5.69
CA ALA A 109 19.13 6.50 5.58
C ALA A 109 18.73 6.11 4.14
N GLU A 110 18.30 7.08 3.33
CA GLU A 110 17.90 6.86 1.94
C GLU A 110 19.04 6.88 0.93
N ASP A 111 20.25 7.32 1.32
CA ASP A 111 21.38 7.51 0.40
C ASP A 111 22.13 6.22 0.08
N SER A 112 21.95 5.18 0.87
CA SER A 112 22.63 3.89 0.67
C SER A 112 21.92 3.05 -0.39
N THR A 113 22.66 2.59 -1.40
CA THR A 113 22.16 1.66 -2.43
C THR A 113 22.20 0.19 -2.00
N SER A 114 22.86 -0.16 -0.89
CA SER A 114 23.02 -1.56 -0.45
C SER A 114 22.10 -1.94 0.71
N THR A 115 21.65 -0.98 1.51
CA THR A 115 20.91 -1.24 2.76
C THR A 115 19.55 -1.91 2.49
N ALA A 116 18.83 -1.51 1.42
CA ALA A 116 17.55 -2.12 1.10
C ALA A 116 17.66 -3.63 0.86
N TRP A 117 18.74 -4.09 0.21
CA TRP A 117 18.96 -5.51 0.01
C TRP A 117 19.23 -6.24 1.33
N SER A 118 20.03 -5.64 2.21
CA SER A 118 20.28 -6.19 3.55
C SER A 118 18.99 -6.28 4.37
N ASP A 119 18.09 -5.30 4.25
CA ASP A 119 16.80 -5.33 4.94
C ASP A 119 15.87 -6.41 4.37
N LEU A 120 15.79 -6.55 3.06
CA LEU A 120 15.04 -7.63 2.40
C LEU A 120 15.57 -9.02 2.78
N ALA A 121 16.89 -9.18 2.87
CA ALA A 121 17.55 -10.45 3.24
C ALA A 121 17.16 -10.92 4.65
N LYS A 122 16.94 -10.00 5.61
CA LYS A 122 16.44 -10.33 6.96
C LYS A 122 15.09 -11.06 6.93
N HIS A 123 14.30 -10.85 5.89
CA HIS A 123 13.01 -11.50 5.67
C HIS A 123 13.11 -12.74 4.76
N ASN A 124 14.32 -13.20 4.41
CA ASN A 124 14.52 -14.34 3.51
C ASN A 124 13.76 -14.17 2.18
N VAL A 125 13.85 -12.97 1.57
CA VAL A 125 13.23 -12.69 0.26
C VAL A 125 13.76 -13.65 -0.79
N ASN A 126 12.91 -14.14 -1.67
CA ASN A 126 13.28 -15.14 -2.67
C ASN A 126 12.50 -14.96 -3.99
N LYS A 127 12.83 -15.76 -5.01
CA LYS A 127 12.29 -15.68 -6.37
C LYS A 127 10.77 -15.81 -6.51
N ASN A 128 10.07 -16.27 -5.48
CA ASN A 128 8.62 -16.38 -5.47
C ASN A 128 7.94 -15.09 -4.97
N ASP A 129 8.73 -14.16 -4.42
CA ASP A 129 8.23 -12.91 -3.85
C ASP A 129 8.18 -11.79 -4.92
N LEU A 130 7.49 -10.71 -4.59
CA LEU A 130 7.41 -9.46 -5.36
C LEU A 130 7.96 -8.32 -4.51
N VAL A 131 8.92 -7.56 -5.03
CA VAL A 131 9.43 -6.34 -4.38
C VAL A 131 8.91 -5.11 -5.11
N ILE A 132 8.19 -4.24 -4.40
CA ILE A 132 7.62 -3.00 -4.93
C ILE A 132 8.35 -1.81 -4.29
N GLY A 133 9.11 -1.08 -5.11
CA GLY A 133 9.79 0.13 -4.71
C GLY A 133 8.88 1.36 -4.76
N ILE A 134 8.84 2.15 -3.69
CA ILE A 134 7.98 3.33 -3.58
C ILE A 134 8.87 4.57 -3.43
N SER A 135 8.83 5.49 -4.41
CA SER A 135 9.58 6.73 -4.39
C SER A 135 8.92 7.78 -5.28
N ALA A 136 8.48 8.89 -4.71
CA ALA A 136 7.85 9.97 -5.48
C ALA A 136 8.80 10.53 -6.55
N SER A 137 10.05 10.80 -6.21
CA SER A 137 11.09 11.26 -7.14
C SER A 137 11.53 10.20 -8.14
N GLY A 138 11.35 8.92 -7.79
CA GLY A 138 11.80 7.77 -8.58
C GLY A 138 13.33 7.61 -8.68
N SER A 139 14.08 8.25 -7.77
CA SER A 139 15.56 8.24 -7.80
C SER A 139 16.21 7.96 -6.44
N THR A 140 15.43 7.71 -5.40
CA THR A 140 15.92 7.41 -4.04
C THR A 140 16.91 6.25 -4.07
N PRO A 141 18.19 6.44 -3.66
CA PRO A 141 19.22 5.41 -3.78
C PRO A 141 18.86 4.09 -3.11
N TYR A 142 18.29 4.13 -1.91
CA TYR A 142 17.79 2.96 -1.19
C TYR A 142 16.85 2.11 -2.04
N VAL A 143 15.86 2.74 -2.69
CA VAL A 143 14.87 2.04 -3.52
C VAL A 143 15.48 1.54 -4.82
N VAL A 144 16.33 2.35 -5.46
CA VAL A 144 17.05 1.95 -6.68
C VAL A 144 17.87 0.69 -6.42
N GLY A 145 18.72 0.71 -5.41
CA GLY A 145 19.58 -0.44 -5.07
C GLY A 145 18.79 -1.69 -4.67
N GLY A 146 17.68 -1.51 -3.92
CA GLY A 146 16.80 -2.63 -3.57
C GLY A 146 16.19 -3.31 -4.79
N LEU A 147 15.71 -2.54 -5.78
CA LEU A 147 15.15 -3.08 -7.03
C LEU A 147 16.22 -3.71 -7.92
N GLU A 148 17.38 -3.07 -8.07
CA GLU A 148 18.50 -3.62 -8.84
C GLU A 148 18.96 -4.96 -8.30
N MET A 149 19.12 -5.08 -6.98
CA MET A 149 19.53 -6.34 -6.34
C MET A 149 18.43 -7.39 -6.41
N SER A 150 17.15 -7.01 -6.28
CA SER A 150 16.02 -7.92 -6.46
C SER A 150 16.01 -8.52 -7.87
N LYS A 151 16.14 -7.67 -8.90
CA LYS A 151 16.20 -8.09 -10.30
C LYS A 151 17.40 -9.02 -10.57
N LYS A 152 18.59 -8.69 -10.05
CA LYS A 152 19.78 -9.52 -10.15
C LYS A 152 19.57 -10.92 -9.55
N ASN A 153 18.76 -11.03 -8.49
CA ASN A 153 18.40 -12.28 -7.84
C ASN A 153 17.11 -12.93 -8.42
N LYS A 154 16.65 -12.49 -9.60
CA LYS A 154 15.48 -13.03 -10.32
C LYS A 154 14.19 -12.95 -9.51
N ILE A 155 14.07 -11.94 -8.65
CA ILE A 155 12.86 -11.61 -7.92
C ILE A 155 12.06 -10.62 -8.77
N THR A 156 10.75 -10.86 -8.92
CA THR A 156 9.86 -9.96 -9.64
C THR A 156 9.83 -8.59 -8.98
N THR A 157 9.88 -7.52 -9.79
CA THR A 157 9.94 -6.15 -9.29
C THR A 157 8.80 -5.29 -9.82
N GLY A 158 8.27 -4.42 -8.97
CA GLY A 158 7.36 -3.34 -9.32
C GLY A 158 7.83 -2.01 -8.74
N CYS A 159 7.27 -0.90 -9.18
CA CYS A 159 7.50 0.37 -8.51
C CYS A 159 6.30 1.32 -8.63
N ILE A 160 6.25 2.30 -7.70
CA ILE A 160 5.32 3.42 -7.73
C ILE A 160 6.16 4.71 -7.68
N THR A 161 6.05 5.52 -8.73
CA THR A 161 6.77 6.81 -8.84
C THR A 161 5.85 7.89 -9.39
N CYS A 162 6.15 9.17 -9.06
CA CYS A 162 5.37 10.31 -9.53
C CYS A 162 6.07 11.11 -10.65
N ASN A 163 7.05 10.48 -11.31
CA ASN A 163 7.76 11.02 -12.45
C ASN A 163 7.93 9.95 -13.54
N LEU A 164 8.06 10.38 -14.79
CA LEU A 164 8.27 9.47 -15.94
C LEU A 164 9.74 9.06 -16.08
N GLN A 165 9.95 7.84 -16.60
CA GLN A 165 11.26 7.31 -17.00
C GLN A 165 12.32 7.37 -15.91
N THR A 166 11.88 7.17 -14.67
CA THR A 166 12.76 7.25 -13.50
C THR A 166 13.71 6.05 -13.40
N LYS A 167 14.74 6.17 -12.52
CA LYS A 167 15.66 5.07 -12.25
C LYS A 167 14.93 3.84 -11.71
N ILE A 168 13.96 4.01 -10.79
CA ILE A 168 13.21 2.88 -10.25
C ILE A 168 12.28 2.24 -11.30
N ALA A 169 11.69 3.04 -12.21
CA ALA A 169 10.86 2.52 -13.29
C ALA A 169 11.66 1.65 -14.26
N LYS A 170 12.89 2.06 -14.62
CA LYS A 170 13.80 1.29 -15.48
C LYS A 170 14.27 -0.02 -14.84
N ASN A 171 14.33 -0.07 -13.52
CA ASN A 171 14.71 -1.24 -12.72
C ASN A 171 13.51 -2.10 -12.29
N SER A 172 12.30 -1.82 -12.80
CA SER A 172 11.08 -2.56 -12.47
C SER A 172 10.54 -3.32 -13.67
N ASP A 173 10.00 -4.51 -13.42
CA ASP A 173 9.27 -5.30 -14.42
C ASP A 173 7.86 -4.75 -14.61
N PHE A 174 7.28 -4.18 -13.54
CA PHE A 174 5.93 -3.60 -13.51
C PHE A 174 5.94 -2.18 -12.93
N PRO A 175 6.37 -1.16 -13.70
CA PRO A 175 6.38 0.22 -13.23
C PRO A 175 4.98 0.86 -13.24
N ILE A 176 4.67 1.65 -12.20
CA ILE A 176 3.52 2.56 -12.14
C ILE A 176 4.06 3.98 -12.03
N GLU A 177 3.81 4.78 -13.08
CA GLU A 177 4.28 6.16 -13.20
C GLU A 177 3.08 7.12 -13.11
N VAL A 178 2.68 7.49 -11.88
CA VAL A 178 1.51 8.34 -11.61
C VAL A 178 1.90 9.81 -11.55
N ILE A 179 1.53 10.58 -12.55
CA ILE A 179 1.91 11.99 -12.69
C ILE A 179 0.86 12.89 -12.05
N VAL A 180 1.19 13.46 -10.89
CA VAL A 180 0.30 14.32 -10.10
C VAL A 180 0.57 15.82 -10.29
N GLY A 181 1.54 16.20 -11.12
CA GLY A 181 1.96 17.59 -11.28
C GLY A 181 2.83 18.11 -10.13
N PRO A 182 3.14 19.42 -10.10
CA PRO A 182 3.87 20.04 -9.01
C PRO A 182 3.05 20.04 -7.72
N GLU A 183 3.72 20.00 -6.58
CA GLU A 183 3.07 20.07 -5.27
C GLU A 183 2.58 21.49 -4.93
N TYR A 184 1.62 21.61 -4.02
CA TYR A 184 1.16 22.92 -3.52
C TYR A 184 2.29 23.70 -2.85
N VAL A 185 3.12 23.03 -2.05
CA VAL A 185 4.42 23.56 -1.58
C VAL A 185 5.50 22.89 -2.41
N THR A 186 6.23 23.65 -3.20
CA THR A 186 7.26 23.16 -4.13
C THR A 186 8.15 22.08 -3.48
N GLY A 187 8.28 20.93 -4.14
CA GLY A 187 9.11 19.81 -3.68
C GLY A 187 8.53 19.00 -2.50
N SER A 188 7.40 19.39 -1.91
CA SER A 188 6.83 18.71 -0.75
C SER A 188 6.02 17.45 -1.14
N SER A 189 6.72 16.44 -1.64
CA SER A 189 6.13 15.20 -2.20
C SER A 189 5.35 14.32 -1.21
N ARG A 190 5.28 14.72 0.08
CA ARG A 190 4.38 14.10 1.06
C ARG A 190 2.89 14.40 0.81
N MET A 191 2.58 15.41 -0.04
CA MET A 191 1.23 15.88 -0.33
C MET A 191 0.59 15.07 -1.47
N LYS A 192 0.45 15.60 -2.70
CA LYS A 192 -0.21 14.92 -3.82
C LYS A 192 0.44 13.58 -4.18
N ALA A 193 1.78 13.56 -4.27
CA ALA A 193 2.50 12.32 -4.57
C ALA A 193 2.25 11.26 -3.49
N GLY A 194 2.29 11.63 -2.20
CA GLY A 194 1.96 10.72 -1.10
C GLY A 194 0.53 10.20 -1.18
N THR A 195 -0.44 11.07 -1.47
CA THR A 195 -1.86 10.69 -1.62
C THR A 195 -2.06 9.70 -2.77
N ALA A 196 -1.45 9.94 -3.94
CA ALA A 196 -1.49 9.02 -5.08
C ALA A 196 -0.89 7.66 -4.73
N GLN A 197 0.27 7.63 -4.06
CA GLN A 197 0.90 6.40 -3.59
C GLN A 197 -0.03 5.62 -2.65
N LYS A 198 -0.65 6.30 -1.68
CA LYS A 198 -1.60 5.66 -0.75
C LYS A 198 -2.80 5.05 -1.48
N MET A 199 -3.36 5.72 -2.46
CA MET A 199 -4.46 5.20 -3.26
C MET A 199 -4.04 3.91 -4.00
N ILE A 200 -2.87 3.91 -4.63
CA ILE A 200 -2.34 2.75 -5.38
C ILE A 200 -2.03 1.59 -4.44
N LEU A 201 -1.40 1.84 -3.29
CA LEU A 201 -1.11 0.80 -2.29
C LEU A 201 -2.39 0.13 -1.80
N ASN A 202 -3.44 0.90 -1.47
CA ASN A 202 -4.73 0.33 -1.10
C ASN A 202 -5.37 -0.50 -2.23
N MET A 203 -5.22 -0.10 -3.50
CA MET A 203 -5.68 -0.90 -4.64
C MET A 203 -4.93 -2.23 -4.70
N ILE A 204 -3.61 -2.22 -4.49
CA ILE A 204 -2.77 -3.43 -4.51
C ILE A 204 -3.19 -4.39 -3.40
N SER A 205 -3.10 -3.96 -2.15
CA SER A 205 -3.35 -4.83 -0.99
C SER A 205 -4.79 -5.35 -0.98
N THR A 206 -5.76 -4.47 -1.17
CA THR A 206 -7.19 -4.84 -1.15
C THR A 206 -7.53 -5.81 -2.28
N THR A 207 -7.07 -5.54 -3.51
CA THR A 207 -7.39 -6.42 -4.64
C THR A 207 -6.74 -7.79 -4.49
N VAL A 208 -5.48 -7.85 -4.06
CA VAL A 208 -4.79 -9.12 -3.78
C VAL A 208 -5.56 -9.91 -2.73
N MET A 209 -5.96 -9.30 -1.62
CA MET A 209 -6.69 -9.98 -0.56
C MET A 209 -8.08 -10.44 -0.99
N ILE A 210 -8.79 -9.67 -1.82
CA ILE A 210 -10.06 -10.09 -2.44
C ILE A 210 -9.85 -11.34 -3.31
N LYS A 211 -8.82 -11.33 -4.17
CA LYS A 211 -8.51 -12.46 -5.06
C LYS A 211 -8.04 -13.70 -4.31
N LEU A 212 -7.46 -13.54 -3.14
CA LEU A 212 -7.15 -14.63 -2.21
C LEU A 212 -8.37 -15.14 -1.43
N GLY A 213 -9.57 -14.65 -1.74
CA GLY A 213 -10.83 -15.07 -1.10
C GLY A 213 -10.99 -14.61 0.35
N ARG A 214 -10.34 -13.48 0.76
CA ARG A 214 -10.43 -12.97 2.13
C ARG A 214 -11.68 -12.12 2.41
N ILE A 215 -12.52 -11.98 1.41
CA ILE A 215 -13.79 -11.25 1.46
C ILE A 215 -14.92 -12.19 1.02
N HIS A 216 -16.08 -12.02 1.59
CA HIS A 216 -17.32 -12.65 1.12
C HIS A 216 -18.32 -11.56 0.74
N ASP A 217 -18.71 -11.50 -0.54
CA ASP A 217 -19.41 -10.37 -1.13
C ASP A 217 -18.57 -9.08 -0.90
N ASN A 218 -19.02 -8.16 -0.09
CA ASN A 218 -18.29 -6.95 0.30
C ASN A 218 -17.89 -6.94 1.79
N LYS A 219 -17.87 -8.09 2.46
CA LYS A 219 -17.69 -8.19 3.92
C LYS A 219 -16.37 -8.86 4.30
N MET A 220 -15.68 -8.28 5.29
CA MET A 220 -14.43 -8.80 5.87
C MET A 220 -14.72 -10.02 6.76
N ILE A 221 -14.69 -11.23 6.19
CA ILE A 221 -15.03 -12.46 6.94
C ILE A 221 -13.85 -13.08 7.69
N ASP A 222 -12.64 -12.62 7.40
CA ASP A 222 -11.41 -13.09 8.05
C ASP A 222 -10.80 -12.06 9.00
N MET A 223 -11.49 -10.96 9.29
CA MET A 223 -11.00 -9.93 10.20
C MET A 223 -10.71 -10.49 11.59
N LYS A 224 -9.63 -10.00 12.22
CA LYS A 224 -9.22 -10.42 13.56
C LYS A 224 -10.12 -9.77 14.63
N LEU A 225 -10.79 -10.56 15.44
CA LEU A 225 -11.71 -10.09 16.49
C LEU A 225 -10.93 -9.63 17.74
N SER A 226 -10.22 -8.52 17.64
CA SER A 226 -9.31 -8.03 18.67
C SER A 226 -9.93 -7.02 19.65
N ASN A 227 -11.14 -6.51 19.36
CA ASN A 227 -11.84 -5.55 20.21
C ASN A 227 -13.36 -5.64 20.05
N ASN A 228 -14.10 -4.96 20.95
CA ASN A 228 -15.57 -4.98 20.97
C ASN A 228 -16.19 -4.49 19.65
N LYS A 229 -15.66 -3.43 19.04
CA LYS A 229 -16.13 -2.91 17.76
C LYS A 229 -16.07 -3.98 16.64
N LEU A 230 -15.00 -4.76 16.59
CA LEU A 230 -14.84 -5.83 15.59
C LEU A 230 -15.74 -7.04 15.93
N TYR A 231 -15.96 -7.32 17.22
CA TYR A 231 -16.90 -8.34 17.65
C TYR A 231 -18.34 -7.99 17.26
N ASP A 232 -18.79 -6.76 17.50
CA ASP A 232 -20.12 -6.29 17.08
C ASP A 232 -20.29 -6.28 15.57
N ARG A 233 -19.23 -5.92 14.83
CA ARG A 233 -19.23 -6.02 13.37
C ARG A 233 -19.39 -7.47 12.91
N ALA A 234 -18.70 -8.42 13.55
CA ALA A 234 -18.81 -9.84 13.22
C ALA A 234 -20.24 -10.37 13.42
N ILE A 235 -20.90 -9.99 14.50
CA ILE A 235 -22.31 -10.34 14.75
C ILE A 235 -23.20 -9.81 13.62
N ARG A 236 -23.04 -8.55 13.21
CA ARG A 236 -23.81 -7.96 12.11
C ARG A 236 -23.58 -8.68 10.79
N ILE A 237 -22.32 -9.02 10.48
CA ILE A 237 -21.96 -9.77 9.27
C ILE A 237 -22.60 -11.16 9.28
N LEU A 238 -22.51 -11.89 10.39
CA LEU A 238 -23.11 -13.22 10.51
C LEU A 238 -24.64 -13.17 10.34
N LYS A 239 -25.31 -12.20 10.96
CA LYS A 239 -26.76 -11.99 10.78
C LYS A 239 -27.13 -11.84 9.31
N THR A 240 -26.37 -11.02 8.58
CA THR A 240 -26.65 -10.77 7.15
C THR A 240 -26.34 -11.98 6.28
N ILE A 241 -25.22 -12.69 6.51
CA ILE A 241 -24.81 -13.82 5.66
C ILE A 241 -25.69 -15.05 5.90
N LEU A 242 -26.12 -15.29 7.15
CA LEU A 242 -26.83 -16.51 7.55
C LEU A 242 -28.34 -16.31 7.68
N ASP A 243 -28.82 -15.08 7.49
CA ASP A 243 -30.22 -14.69 7.74
C ASP A 243 -30.70 -15.23 9.11
N THR A 244 -30.04 -14.78 10.19
CA THR A 244 -30.27 -15.28 11.54
C THR A 244 -30.44 -14.15 12.56
N ASP A 245 -30.94 -14.49 13.74
CA ASP A 245 -31.09 -13.55 14.86
C ASP A 245 -29.75 -13.21 15.55
N THR A 246 -29.79 -12.19 16.41
CA THR A 246 -28.61 -11.69 17.12
C THR A 246 -28.04 -12.72 18.11
N GLU A 247 -28.89 -13.47 18.79
CA GLU A 247 -28.45 -14.44 19.81
C GLU A 247 -27.77 -15.65 19.17
N THR A 248 -28.30 -16.14 18.06
CA THR A 248 -27.66 -17.18 17.26
C THR A 248 -26.30 -16.71 16.72
N ALA A 249 -26.20 -15.48 16.16
CA ALA A 249 -24.95 -14.92 15.70
C ALA A 249 -23.90 -14.77 16.83
N LYS A 250 -24.32 -14.33 18.04
CA LYS A 250 -23.43 -14.26 19.21
C LYS A 250 -22.93 -15.64 19.63
N LYS A 251 -23.80 -16.66 19.69
CA LYS A 251 -23.41 -18.05 20.00
C LYS A 251 -22.39 -18.57 19.01
N LEU A 252 -22.61 -18.35 17.70
CA LEU A 252 -21.69 -18.77 16.65
C LEU A 252 -20.32 -18.10 16.77
N ILE A 253 -20.28 -16.78 16.96
CA ILE A 253 -18.98 -16.07 17.07
C ILE A 253 -18.25 -16.42 18.35
N LYS A 254 -18.96 -16.64 19.45
CA LYS A 254 -18.38 -17.13 20.71
C LYS A 254 -17.75 -18.51 20.56
N LYS A 255 -18.42 -19.42 19.81
CA LYS A 255 -17.96 -20.79 19.57
C LYS A 255 -16.76 -20.85 18.63
N TYR A 256 -16.85 -20.17 17.47
CA TYR A 256 -15.87 -20.33 16.40
C TYR A 256 -14.81 -19.25 16.35
N LYS A 257 -15.00 -18.10 17.01
CA LYS A 257 -14.07 -16.95 17.08
C LYS A 257 -13.60 -16.41 15.70
N ASN A 258 -14.27 -16.82 14.63
CA ASN A 258 -13.98 -16.43 13.25
C ASN A 258 -15.28 -16.51 12.42
N ILE A 259 -15.52 -15.50 11.57
CA ILE A 259 -16.78 -15.42 10.80
C ILE A 259 -16.84 -16.51 9.74
N ARG A 260 -15.75 -16.73 8.98
CA ARG A 260 -15.68 -17.78 7.94
C ARG A 260 -16.04 -19.13 8.51
N THR A 261 -15.36 -19.54 9.59
CA THR A 261 -15.58 -20.82 10.25
C THR A 261 -17.01 -20.94 10.79
N ALA A 262 -17.58 -19.86 11.31
CA ALA A 262 -18.96 -19.82 11.78
C ALA A 262 -19.95 -20.04 10.61
N VAL A 263 -19.75 -19.38 9.47
CA VAL A 263 -20.57 -19.52 8.25
C VAL A 263 -20.49 -20.93 7.70
N GLU A 264 -19.29 -21.49 7.54
CA GLU A 264 -19.07 -22.83 7.01
C GLU A 264 -19.74 -23.92 7.86
N ASN A 265 -19.59 -23.83 9.19
CA ASN A 265 -20.18 -24.82 10.08
C ASN A 265 -21.71 -24.69 10.21
N PHE A 266 -22.26 -23.47 10.15
CA PHE A 266 -23.70 -23.27 10.17
C PHE A 266 -24.37 -23.87 8.92
N LYS A 267 -23.75 -23.69 7.74
CA LYS A 267 -24.27 -24.25 6.47
C LYS A 267 -24.16 -25.77 6.39
N LYS A 268 -23.17 -26.39 7.07
CA LYS A 268 -23.03 -27.86 7.13
C LYS A 268 -24.06 -28.53 8.04
N ASN A 269 -24.64 -27.78 8.99
CA ASN A 269 -25.59 -28.29 9.96
C ASN A 269 -27.05 -27.94 9.62
N LYS A 270 -27.29 -27.34 8.47
CA LYS A 270 -28.60 -27.19 7.83
C LYS A 270 -28.76 -28.22 6.69
#